data_d3dedef7acf7b8aa1891d737e45f63f0
#
_entry.id   d3dedef7acf7b8aa1891d737e45f63f0
#
_cell.length_a   1.000
_cell.length_b   1.000
_cell.length_c   1.000
_cell.angle_alpha   90.00
_cell.angle_beta   90.00
_cell.angle_gamma   90.00
#
_symmetry.space_group_name_H-M   'P 1'
#
loop_
_entity.id
_entity.type
_entity.pdbx_description
1 polymer ?
#
loop_
_entity_poly.entity_id
_entity_poly.type
_entity_poly.pdbx_seq_one_letter_code
_entity_poly.pdbx_strand_id
1 'polypeptide(L)'
;EARRLRVLVDSGVHPRAEQQAHADRAEAQRQEKARAAVTLADVWPEYIAAREANWSESHRLDHDKMMQAPGQARRRSRKTTTAGPLYEISAERLADLDAGRLMAWMEHEKASRPTVASRAYRLLRACLVWCDEQTAYRGLVDVPRVFSSTVRRAVPKPRAKSDVIQREQLAPWFEAVRTIDNPVMATYLQALLLTGARPTEMARLRWVDLDLRWNSMTLRDKVEGDREIPLTPYLSQLIGWLPRRNEWVFSSPTAESGRLTDANHRHTRTLKAAGLPHVTLHGLRRSFGTLSEWVECPVGVVAQIQGHKPSALAEKHYRQRPLDLLRMWHTRIERWVIGNAGIEHLNGERQSLQLLRGQA
;
A
#
# COMPACT_ATOMS: atom_id res chain seq x y z
N GLU A 1 -45.11 36.64 -38.06
CA GLU A 1 -45.45 35.86 -36.85
C GLU A 1 -46.94 35.47 -36.81
N ALA A 2 -47.86 36.41 -36.98
CA ALA A 2 -49.32 36.14 -36.97
C ALA A 2 -49.76 35.13 -38.07
N ARG A 3 -49.17 35.13 -39.26
CA ARG A 3 -49.42 34.17 -40.33
C ARG A 3 -48.93 32.75 -39.97
N ARG A 4 -47.79 32.64 -39.31
CA ARG A 4 -47.26 31.37 -38.82
C ARG A 4 -48.11 30.75 -37.71
N LEU A 5 -48.57 31.58 -36.76
CA LEU A 5 -49.49 31.16 -35.70
C LEU A 5 -50.82 30.65 -36.22
N ARG A 6 -51.36 31.28 -37.26
CA ARG A 6 -52.61 30.89 -37.93
C ARG A 6 -52.53 29.52 -38.59
N VAL A 7 -51.42 29.27 -39.33
CA VAL A 7 -51.14 27.97 -39.94
C VAL A 7 -51.06 26.84 -38.88
N LEU A 8 -50.48 27.12 -37.74
CA LEU A 8 -50.39 26.16 -36.65
C LEU A 8 -51.75 25.83 -36.06
N VAL A 9 -52.59 26.84 -35.83
CA VAL A 9 -53.96 26.62 -35.32
C VAL A 9 -54.79 25.87 -36.32
N ASP A 10 -54.69 26.20 -37.63
CA ASP A 10 -55.44 25.53 -38.70
C ASP A 10 -55.00 24.06 -38.88
N SER A 11 -53.74 23.73 -38.53
CA SER A 11 -53.21 22.36 -38.47
C SER A 11 -53.51 21.60 -37.17
N GLY A 12 -54.28 22.20 -36.26
CA GLY A 12 -54.65 21.59 -34.96
C GLY A 12 -53.56 21.59 -33.90
N VAL A 13 -52.45 22.33 -34.13
CA VAL A 13 -51.32 22.42 -33.20
C VAL A 13 -51.47 23.69 -32.35
N HIS A 14 -51.54 23.55 -31.03
CA HIS A 14 -51.60 24.69 -30.13
C HIS A 14 -50.25 25.43 -30.09
N PRO A 15 -50.17 26.73 -30.49
CA PRO A 15 -48.90 27.48 -30.61
C PRO A 15 -48.04 27.49 -29.34
N ARG A 16 -48.67 27.50 -28.16
CA ARG A 16 -47.97 27.42 -26.88
C ARG A 16 -47.35 26.03 -26.66
N ALA A 17 -48.03 24.96 -27.08
CA ALA A 17 -47.51 23.60 -26.98
C ALA A 17 -46.30 23.39 -27.90
N GLU A 18 -46.32 24.00 -29.09
CA GLU A 18 -45.14 23.97 -30.00
C GLU A 18 -43.95 24.76 -29.46
N GLN A 19 -44.22 25.96 -28.89
CA GLN A 19 -43.17 26.76 -28.24
C GLN A 19 -42.58 26.02 -27.05
N GLN A 20 -43.42 25.37 -26.21
CA GLN A 20 -42.94 24.54 -25.09
C GLN A 20 -42.09 23.36 -25.59
N ALA A 21 -42.58 22.62 -26.59
CA ALA A 21 -41.86 21.52 -27.17
C ALA A 21 -40.52 21.96 -27.81
N HIS A 22 -40.44 23.16 -28.39
CA HIS A 22 -39.20 23.73 -28.91
C HIS A 22 -38.25 24.13 -27.76
N ALA A 23 -38.75 24.72 -26.69
CA ALA A 23 -37.98 25.05 -25.50
C ALA A 23 -37.43 23.77 -24.84
N ASP A 24 -38.25 22.74 -24.69
CA ASP A 24 -37.86 21.45 -24.10
C ASP A 24 -36.81 20.74 -24.96
N ARG A 25 -36.92 20.78 -26.29
CA ARG A 25 -35.89 20.25 -27.20
C ARG A 25 -34.60 21.02 -27.11
N ALA A 26 -34.66 22.36 -27.04
CA ALA A 26 -33.46 23.20 -26.88
C ALA A 26 -32.78 22.95 -25.53
N GLU A 27 -33.54 22.76 -24.48
CA GLU A 27 -33.08 22.39 -23.14
C GLU A 27 -32.41 21.02 -23.16
N ALA A 28 -33.09 20.00 -23.72
CA ALA A 28 -32.53 18.66 -23.87
C ALA A 28 -31.21 18.65 -24.69
N GLN A 29 -31.13 19.44 -25.77
CA GLN A 29 -29.89 19.59 -26.53
C GLN A 29 -28.78 20.27 -25.74
N ARG A 30 -29.08 21.28 -24.91
CA ARG A 30 -28.09 21.90 -24.03
C ARG A 30 -27.58 20.92 -22.98
N GLN A 31 -28.48 20.18 -22.37
CA GLN A 31 -28.14 19.16 -21.37
C GLN A 31 -27.24 18.05 -21.99
N GLU A 32 -27.61 17.58 -23.19
CA GLU A 32 -26.81 16.56 -23.89
C GLU A 32 -25.41 17.10 -24.29
N LYS A 33 -25.33 18.34 -24.76
CA LYS A 33 -24.04 18.99 -25.04
C LYS A 33 -23.21 19.16 -23.77
N ALA A 34 -23.80 19.58 -22.67
CA ALA A 34 -23.12 19.71 -21.39
C ALA A 34 -22.62 18.36 -20.88
N ARG A 35 -23.46 17.33 -21.00
CA ARG A 35 -23.13 15.95 -20.65
C ARG A 35 -21.97 15.40 -21.51
N ALA A 36 -22.02 15.64 -22.82
CA ALA A 36 -20.95 15.19 -23.73
C ALA A 36 -19.61 15.96 -23.53
N ALA A 37 -19.65 17.12 -22.88
CA ALA A 37 -18.46 17.93 -22.58
C ALA A 37 -17.74 17.53 -21.28
N VAL A 38 -18.34 16.66 -20.47
CA VAL A 38 -17.78 16.22 -19.18
C VAL A 38 -16.40 15.59 -19.37
N THR A 39 -15.43 16.08 -18.62
CA THR A 39 -14.03 15.63 -18.67
C THR A 39 -13.69 14.67 -17.53
N LEU A 40 -12.55 14.01 -17.65
CA LEU A 40 -12.01 13.19 -16.56
C LEU A 40 -11.69 14.04 -15.30
N ALA A 41 -11.28 15.30 -15.49
CA ALA A 41 -11.01 16.22 -14.37
C ALA A 41 -12.28 16.59 -13.59
N ASP A 42 -13.44 16.63 -14.25
CA ASP A 42 -14.72 16.93 -13.60
C ASP A 42 -15.19 15.78 -12.74
N VAL A 43 -15.12 14.56 -13.23
CA VAL A 43 -15.64 13.36 -12.51
C VAL A 43 -14.69 12.80 -11.45
N TRP A 44 -13.39 13.06 -11.54
CA TRP A 44 -12.41 12.50 -10.60
C TRP A 44 -12.61 12.94 -9.16
N PRO A 45 -12.85 14.24 -8.85
CA PRO A 45 -13.17 14.68 -7.48
C PRO A 45 -14.47 14.09 -6.95
N GLU A 46 -15.49 13.96 -7.79
CA GLU A 46 -16.77 13.37 -7.40
C GLU A 46 -16.63 11.88 -7.08
N TYR A 47 -15.87 11.14 -7.89
CA TYR A 47 -15.53 9.76 -7.62
C TYR A 47 -14.80 9.60 -6.28
N ILE A 48 -13.82 10.47 -6.00
CA ILE A 48 -13.11 10.46 -4.71
C ILE A 48 -14.11 10.69 -3.58
N ALA A 49 -14.92 11.75 -3.64
CA ALA A 49 -15.89 12.10 -2.59
C ALA A 49 -16.89 10.97 -2.33
N ALA A 50 -17.34 10.27 -3.39
CA ALA A 50 -18.27 9.14 -3.27
C ALA A 50 -17.67 7.88 -2.63
N ARG A 51 -16.34 7.71 -2.68
CA ARG A 51 -15.67 6.46 -2.28
C ARG A 51 -14.71 6.61 -1.10
N GLU A 52 -14.22 7.81 -0.79
CA GLU A 52 -13.16 8.05 0.20
C GLU A 52 -13.49 7.57 1.62
N ALA A 53 -14.75 7.54 2.01
CA ALA A 53 -15.18 7.05 3.32
C ALA A 53 -14.74 5.60 3.60
N ASN A 54 -14.56 4.80 2.54
CA ASN A 54 -14.14 3.39 2.63
C ASN A 54 -12.63 3.20 2.39
N TRP A 55 -11.88 4.28 2.16
CA TRP A 55 -10.47 4.21 1.83
C TRP A 55 -9.55 4.46 3.02
N SER A 56 -8.36 3.90 2.97
CA SER A 56 -7.30 4.34 3.85
C SER A 56 -6.78 5.72 3.37
N GLU A 57 -6.27 6.53 4.30
CA GLU A 57 -5.63 7.81 3.98
C GLU A 57 -4.56 7.68 2.87
N SER A 58 -3.74 6.63 2.92
CA SER A 58 -2.75 6.37 1.87
C SER A 58 -3.37 6.13 0.51
N HIS A 59 -4.52 5.45 0.44
CA HIS A 59 -5.23 5.19 -0.82
C HIS A 59 -5.84 6.47 -1.38
N ARG A 60 -6.40 7.32 -0.52
CA ARG A 60 -6.89 8.65 -0.91
C ARG A 60 -5.77 9.53 -1.47
N LEU A 61 -4.65 9.62 -0.75
CA LEU A 61 -3.46 10.35 -1.21
C LEU A 61 -2.90 9.82 -2.55
N ASP A 62 -3.03 8.53 -2.81
CA ASP A 62 -2.66 7.98 -4.12
C ASP A 62 -3.56 8.51 -5.24
N HIS A 63 -4.87 8.68 -5.01
CA HIS A 63 -5.78 9.30 -5.99
C HIS A 63 -5.44 10.77 -6.25
N ASP A 64 -5.16 11.55 -5.19
CA ASP A 64 -4.75 12.96 -5.33
C ASP A 64 -3.50 13.08 -6.22
N LYS A 65 -2.52 12.18 -6.02
CA LYS A 65 -1.28 12.16 -6.82
C LYS A 65 -1.51 11.78 -8.29
N MET A 66 -2.56 11.04 -8.62
CA MET A 66 -2.83 10.68 -10.03
C MET A 66 -3.11 11.89 -10.89
N MET A 67 -3.84 12.89 -10.37
CA MET A 67 -4.23 14.12 -11.07
C MET A 67 -3.37 15.33 -10.69
N GLN A 68 -2.30 15.14 -9.92
CA GLN A 68 -1.47 16.25 -9.43
C GLN A 68 -0.91 17.08 -10.57
N ALA A 69 -1.12 18.40 -10.51
CA ALA A 69 -0.50 19.36 -11.42
C ALA A 69 1.03 19.43 -11.23
N PRO A 70 1.82 19.64 -12.28
CA PRO A 70 3.26 19.87 -12.20
C PRO A 70 3.59 21.24 -11.58
N GLY A 71 4.84 21.44 -11.18
CA GLY A 71 5.38 22.75 -10.80
C GLY A 71 5.10 23.23 -9.37
N GLN A 72 4.38 22.46 -8.55
CA GLN A 72 4.11 22.84 -7.16
C GLN A 72 5.36 22.65 -6.27
N ALA A 73 5.62 23.58 -5.36
CA ALA A 73 6.75 23.50 -4.44
C ALA A 73 6.61 22.28 -3.50
N ARG A 74 7.66 21.49 -3.38
CA ARG A 74 7.68 20.36 -2.42
C ARG A 74 8.03 20.84 -1.02
N ARG A 75 7.28 20.39 -0.01
CA ARG A 75 7.44 20.81 1.41
C ARG A 75 8.84 20.59 1.99
N ARG A 76 9.62 19.63 1.47
CA ARG A 76 10.93 19.22 2.01
C ARG A 76 12.05 19.19 0.97
N SER A 77 11.88 19.85 -0.16
CA SER A 77 12.85 19.83 -1.26
C SER A 77 12.74 21.08 -2.12
N ARG A 78 13.86 21.56 -2.68
CA ARG A 78 13.86 22.65 -3.66
C ARG A 78 13.28 22.23 -5.02
N LYS A 79 12.97 20.94 -5.20
CA LYS A 79 12.38 20.43 -6.45
C LYS A 79 10.88 20.66 -6.45
N THR A 80 10.33 20.91 -7.61
CA THR A 80 8.89 20.97 -7.83
C THR A 80 8.29 19.57 -8.04
N THR A 81 6.98 19.48 -7.96
CA THR A 81 6.24 18.25 -8.27
C THR A 81 6.28 17.98 -9.77
N THR A 82 6.32 16.72 -10.15
CA THR A 82 6.06 16.27 -11.53
C THR A 82 4.57 16.06 -11.72
N ALA A 83 4.08 16.16 -12.96
CA ALA A 83 2.70 15.84 -13.29
C ALA A 83 2.32 14.43 -12.81
N GLY A 84 1.12 14.32 -12.27
CA GLY A 84 0.49 13.02 -12.01
C GLY A 84 0.29 12.23 -13.30
N PRO A 85 0.25 10.90 -13.28
CA PRO A 85 0.17 10.10 -14.50
C PRO A 85 -1.13 10.29 -15.29
N LEU A 86 -2.22 10.69 -14.66
CA LEU A 86 -3.49 10.97 -15.32
C LEU A 86 -3.68 12.46 -15.68
N TYR A 87 -2.73 13.33 -15.28
CA TYR A 87 -2.84 14.76 -15.53
C TYR A 87 -2.89 15.08 -17.04
N GLU A 88 -2.13 14.36 -17.86
CA GLU A 88 -2.11 14.53 -19.31
C GLU A 88 -3.49 14.33 -19.97
N ILE A 89 -4.24 13.34 -19.48
CA ILE A 89 -5.56 12.99 -20.02
C ILE A 89 -6.72 13.58 -19.20
N SER A 90 -6.43 14.38 -18.18
CA SER A 90 -7.43 14.89 -17.25
C SER A 90 -8.45 15.82 -17.91
N ALA A 91 -8.01 16.64 -18.88
CA ALA A 91 -8.86 17.58 -19.63
C ALA A 91 -9.63 16.92 -20.78
N GLU A 92 -9.43 15.65 -21.04
CA GLU A 92 -10.13 14.94 -22.12
C GLU A 92 -11.56 14.60 -21.71
N ARG A 93 -12.50 14.74 -22.65
CA ARG A 93 -13.88 14.35 -22.44
C ARG A 93 -13.97 12.84 -22.27
N LEU A 94 -14.86 12.39 -21.40
CA LEU A 94 -15.10 10.96 -21.21
C LEU A 94 -15.46 10.26 -22.52
N ALA A 95 -16.22 10.93 -23.39
CA ALA A 95 -16.64 10.41 -24.69
C ALA A 95 -15.48 10.20 -25.68
N ASP A 96 -14.35 10.91 -25.50
CA ASP A 96 -13.17 10.80 -26.36
C ASP A 96 -12.15 9.77 -25.85
N LEU A 97 -12.36 9.23 -24.66
CA LEU A 97 -11.50 8.20 -24.11
C LEU A 97 -11.79 6.86 -24.79
N ASP A 98 -10.96 6.48 -25.71
CA ASP A 98 -11.03 5.19 -26.40
C ASP A 98 -9.79 4.31 -26.12
N ALA A 99 -9.79 3.09 -26.64
CA ALA A 99 -8.67 2.15 -26.49
C ALA A 99 -7.37 2.66 -27.11
N GLY A 100 -7.45 3.41 -28.23
CA GLY A 100 -6.30 3.97 -28.91
C GLY A 100 -5.62 5.06 -28.06
N ARG A 101 -6.44 5.97 -27.53
CA ARG A 101 -5.94 7.04 -26.65
C ARG A 101 -5.33 6.47 -25.36
N LEU A 102 -5.99 5.49 -24.76
CA LEU A 102 -5.48 4.85 -23.55
C LEU A 102 -4.19 4.07 -23.81
N MET A 103 -4.04 3.46 -24.99
CA MET A 103 -2.79 2.82 -25.41
C MET A 103 -1.66 3.85 -25.55
N ALA A 104 -1.89 4.97 -26.23
CA ALA A 104 -0.89 6.03 -26.41
C ALA A 104 -0.42 6.57 -25.04
N TRP A 105 -1.36 6.87 -24.16
CA TRP A 105 -1.06 7.27 -22.78
C TRP A 105 -0.25 6.21 -22.02
N MET A 106 -0.64 4.94 -22.12
CA MET A 106 0.05 3.83 -21.44
C MET A 106 1.49 3.70 -21.94
N GLU A 107 1.72 3.77 -23.25
CA GLU A 107 3.07 3.71 -23.83
C GLU A 107 3.96 4.85 -23.33
N HIS A 108 3.43 6.07 -23.27
CA HIS A 108 4.13 7.23 -22.74
C HIS A 108 4.49 7.05 -21.26
N GLU A 109 3.52 6.73 -20.43
CA GLU A 109 3.72 6.59 -18.99
C GLU A 109 4.62 5.42 -18.58
N LYS A 110 4.49 4.27 -19.25
CA LYS A 110 5.32 3.10 -18.90
C LYS A 110 6.78 3.26 -19.25
N ALA A 111 7.13 4.11 -20.23
CA ALA A 111 8.49 4.37 -20.62
C ALA A 111 9.33 4.97 -19.47
N SER A 112 8.72 5.85 -18.66
CA SER A 112 9.40 6.54 -17.56
C SER A 112 9.09 5.94 -16.18
N ARG A 113 7.86 5.50 -15.95
CA ARG A 113 7.38 5.07 -14.61
C ARG A 113 6.38 3.89 -14.66
N PRO A 114 6.84 2.70 -15.08
CA PRO A 114 5.97 1.54 -15.36
C PRO A 114 5.08 1.10 -14.19
N THR A 115 5.59 1.14 -12.96
CA THR A 115 4.80 0.78 -11.76
C THR A 115 3.69 1.80 -11.49
N VAL A 116 3.98 3.08 -11.72
CA VAL A 116 3.00 4.17 -11.53
C VAL A 116 1.93 4.08 -12.62
N ALA A 117 2.31 3.84 -13.88
CA ALA A 117 1.40 3.63 -15.00
C ALA A 117 0.42 2.47 -14.74
N SER A 118 0.92 1.33 -14.26
CA SER A 118 0.08 0.20 -13.87
C SER A 118 -0.90 0.53 -12.74
N ARG A 119 -0.49 1.35 -11.76
CA ARG A 119 -1.38 1.82 -10.69
C ARG A 119 -2.43 2.78 -11.25
N ALA A 120 -2.02 3.78 -12.03
CA ALA A 120 -2.90 4.78 -12.64
C ALA A 120 -3.97 4.12 -13.51
N TYR A 121 -3.59 3.13 -14.31
CA TYR A 121 -4.54 2.33 -15.10
C TYR A 121 -5.63 1.69 -14.22
N ARG A 122 -5.26 1.09 -13.08
CA ARG A 122 -6.23 0.45 -12.19
C ARG A 122 -7.18 1.46 -11.55
N LEU A 123 -6.66 2.62 -11.14
CA LEU A 123 -7.46 3.68 -10.52
C LEU A 123 -8.38 4.36 -11.55
N LEU A 124 -7.87 4.62 -12.76
CA LEU A 124 -8.67 5.14 -13.87
C LEU A 124 -9.82 4.17 -14.21
N ARG A 125 -9.52 2.87 -14.33
CA ARG A 125 -10.55 1.87 -14.59
C ARG A 125 -11.62 1.86 -13.50
N ALA A 126 -11.25 1.95 -12.22
CA ALA A 126 -12.20 2.00 -11.11
C ALA A 126 -13.09 3.24 -11.18
N CYS A 127 -12.52 4.41 -11.53
CA CYS A 127 -13.28 5.64 -11.74
C CYS A 127 -14.26 5.52 -12.90
N LEU A 128 -13.83 5.06 -14.08
CA LEU A 128 -14.71 4.96 -15.24
C LEU A 128 -15.80 3.89 -15.09
N VAL A 129 -15.53 2.80 -14.36
CA VAL A 129 -16.58 1.83 -13.98
C VAL A 129 -17.61 2.50 -13.06
N TRP A 130 -17.17 3.29 -12.09
CA TRP A 130 -18.07 4.05 -11.22
C TRP A 130 -18.89 5.08 -12.03
N CYS A 131 -18.30 5.77 -13.00
CA CYS A 131 -19.02 6.68 -13.89
C CYS A 131 -20.15 5.95 -14.65
N ASP A 132 -19.91 4.75 -15.16
CA ASP A 132 -20.92 3.96 -15.88
C ASP A 132 -22.08 3.49 -14.97
N GLU A 133 -21.85 3.38 -13.66
CA GLU A 133 -22.85 3.11 -12.64
C GLU A 133 -23.73 4.34 -12.34
N GLN A 134 -23.23 5.59 -12.55
CA GLN A 134 -23.94 6.83 -12.25
C GLN A 134 -24.86 7.23 -13.41
N THR A 135 -26.12 7.58 -13.09
CA THR A 135 -27.11 8.02 -14.11
C THR A 135 -26.62 9.21 -14.93
N ALA A 136 -25.92 10.16 -14.30
CA ALA A 136 -25.39 11.36 -14.97
C ALA A 136 -24.34 11.06 -16.04
N TYR A 137 -23.56 9.98 -15.86
CA TYR A 137 -22.39 9.68 -16.70
C TYR A 137 -22.53 8.40 -17.52
N ARG A 138 -23.55 7.60 -17.24
CA ARG A 138 -23.78 6.30 -17.90
C ARG A 138 -23.79 6.43 -19.42
N GLY A 139 -22.99 5.60 -20.07
CA GLY A 139 -22.89 5.56 -21.54
C GLY A 139 -22.04 6.67 -22.16
N LEU A 140 -21.41 7.57 -21.36
CA LEU A 140 -20.44 8.54 -21.91
C LEU A 140 -19.13 7.86 -22.32
N VAL A 141 -18.78 6.76 -21.72
CA VAL A 141 -17.58 5.97 -22.02
C VAL A 141 -17.95 4.49 -22.18
N ASP A 142 -17.49 3.87 -23.25
CA ASP A 142 -17.61 2.41 -23.44
C ASP A 142 -16.48 1.72 -22.64
N VAL A 143 -16.72 1.49 -21.36
CA VAL A 143 -15.73 0.91 -20.42
C VAL A 143 -15.16 -0.42 -20.92
N PRO A 144 -15.95 -1.42 -21.41
CA PRO A 144 -15.42 -2.64 -21.98
C PRO A 144 -14.47 -2.42 -23.15
N ARG A 145 -14.79 -1.48 -24.05
CA ARG A 145 -13.99 -1.16 -25.25
C ARG A 145 -12.70 -0.42 -24.88
N VAL A 146 -12.78 0.58 -24.00
CA VAL A 146 -11.61 1.35 -23.51
C VAL A 146 -10.61 0.42 -22.83
N PHE A 147 -11.08 -0.48 -21.95
CA PHE A 147 -10.24 -1.44 -21.24
C PHE A 147 -10.19 -2.81 -21.95
N SER A 148 -10.03 -2.78 -23.27
CA SER A 148 -9.95 -3.97 -24.11
C SER A 148 -8.82 -4.93 -23.71
N SER A 149 -8.84 -6.16 -24.22
CA SER A 149 -7.78 -7.14 -23.96
C SER A 149 -6.40 -6.67 -24.44
N THR A 150 -6.35 -5.84 -25.49
CA THR A 150 -5.12 -5.25 -26.05
C THR A 150 -4.51 -4.26 -25.07
N VAL A 151 -5.31 -3.30 -24.57
CA VAL A 151 -4.86 -2.34 -23.55
C VAL A 151 -4.41 -3.08 -22.28
N ARG A 152 -5.16 -4.06 -21.82
CA ARG A 152 -4.84 -4.85 -20.61
C ARG A 152 -3.50 -5.58 -20.73
N ARG A 153 -3.16 -6.07 -21.92
CA ARG A 153 -1.86 -6.71 -22.18
C ARG A 153 -0.69 -5.74 -22.18
N ALA A 154 -0.92 -4.48 -22.53
CA ALA A 154 0.10 -3.43 -22.53
C ALA A 154 0.47 -2.94 -21.11
N VAL A 155 -0.41 -3.17 -20.12
CA VAL A 155 -0.16 -2.75 -18.74
C VAL A 155 1.05 -3.48 -18.16
N PRO A 156 2.05 -2.77 -17.63
CA PRO A 156 3.23 -3.38 -17.03
C PRO A 156 2.87 -4.31 -15.87
N LYS A 157 3.31 -5.55 -15.93
CA LYS A 157 3.14 -6.50 -14.83
C LYS A 157 4.20 -6.24 -13.75
N PRO A 158 3.81 -6.24 -12.47
CA PRO A 158 4.80 -6.16 -11.38
C PRO A 158 5.77 -7.34 -11.48
N ARG A 159 7.06 -7.05 -11.43
CA ARG A 159 8.08 -8.10 -11.32
C ARG A 159 8.20 -8.51 -9.85
N ALA A 160 8.32 -9.81 -9.61
CA ALA A 160 8.67 -10.31 -8.29
C ALA A 160 10.03 -9.74 -7.90
N LYS A 161 10.14 -9.26 -6.68
CA LYS A 161 11.40 -8.77 -6.14
C LYS A 161 12.13 -9.93 -5.46
N SER A 162 13.44 -10.01 -5.69
CA SER A 162 14.34 -11.04 -5.14
C SER A 162 15.34 -10.45 -4.14
N ASP A 163 15.11 -9.22 -3.65
CA ASP A 163 15.98 -8.58 -2.67
C ASP A 163 15.81 -9.26 -1.31
N VAL A 164 16.73 -10.15 -0.99
CA VAL A 164 16.81 -10.90 0.27
C VAL A 164 18.24 -10.86 0.81
N ILE A 165 18.39 -10.97 2.12
CA ILE A 165 19.68 -11.15 2.78
C ILE A 165 20.03 -12.66 2.69
N GLN A 166 21.20 -12.96 2.16
CA GLN A 166 21.75 -14.30 2.11
C GLN A 166 22.51 -14.61 3.40
N ARG A 167 22.77 -15.89 3.65
CA ARG A 167 23.49 -16.35 4.84
C ARG A 167 24.81 -15.59 5.05
N GLU A 168 25.60 -15.44 3.99
CA GLU A 168 26.92 -14.79 4.00
C GLU A 168 26.84 -13.29 4.29
N GLN A 169 25.67 -12.70 4.12
CA GLN A 169 25.42 -11.27 4.37
C GLN A 169 24.90 -10.99 5.79
N LEU A 170 24.58 -12.03 6.59
CA LEU A 170 24.05 -11.85 7.93
C LEU A 170 25.03 -11.11 8.84
N ALA A 171 26.28 -11.57 8.94
CA ALA A 171 27.26 -10.94 9.81
C ALA A 171 27.50 -9.45 9.45
N PRO A 172 27.86 -9.08 8.20
CA PRO A 172 28.04 -7.66 7.86
C PRO A 172 26.74 -6.84 7.95
N TRP A 173 25.57 -7.46 7.74
CA TRP A 173 24.29 -6.75 7.91
C TRP A 173 24.02 -6.40 9.37
N PHE A 174 24.17 -7.37 10.29
CA PHE A 174 23.98 -7.11 11.72
C PHE A 174 25.00 -6.12 12.25
N GLU A 175 26.26 -6.23 11.86
CA GLU A 175 27.31 -5.27 12.20
C GLU A 175 26.86 -3.85 11.80
N ALA A 176 26.50 -3.65 10.52
CA ALA A 176 26.09 -2.35 10.00
C ALA A 176 24.81 -1.82 10.68
N VAL A 177 23.83 -2.66 10.98
CA VAL A 177 22.59 -2.22 11.64
C VAL A 177 22.83 -1.85 13.10
N ARG A 178 23.70 -2.57 13.81
CA ARG A 178 24.04 -2.31 15.22
C ARG A 178 24.86 -1.04 15.42
N THR A 179 25.54 -0.53 14.38
CA THR A 179 26.24 0.78 14.42
C THR A 179 25.30 1.98 14.23
N ILE A 180 24.00 1.77 14.02
CA ILE A 180 23.04 2.87 13.94
C ILE A 180 22.87 3.50 15.33
N ASP A 181 23.20 4.81 15.46
CA ASP A 181 23.14 5.55 16.74
C ASP A 181 21.77 5.48 17.44
N ASN A 182 20.70 5.36 16.68
CA ASN A 182 19.34 5.25 17.21
C ASN A 182 19.01 3.78 17.54
N PRO A 183 18.98 3.39 18.82
CA PRO A 183 18.73 2.00 19.22
C PRO A 183 17.32 1.53 18.85
N VAL A 184 16.32 2.42 18.82
CA VAL A 184 14.97 2.09 18.37
C VAL A 184 14.97 1.68 16.89
N MET A 185 15.73 2.38 16.05
CA MET A 185 15.88 2.07 14.63
C MET A 185 16.63 0.76 14.43
N ALA A 186 17.74 0.56 15.13
CA ALA A 186 18.55 -0.65 15.04
C ALA A 186 17.73 -1.89 15.45
N THR A 187 17.02 -1.82 16.57
CA THR A 187 16.14 -2.90 17.04
C THR A 187 14.96 -3.15 16.09
N TYR A 188 14.36 -2.09 15.56
CA TYR A 188 13.27 -2.21 14.58
C TYR A 188 13.68 -3.00 13.32
N LEU A 189 14.85 -2.70 12.75
CA LEU A 189 15.35 -3.39 11.57
C LEU A 189 15.64 -4.87 11.87
N GLN A 190 16.23 -5.16 13.03
CA GLN A 190 16.47 -6.54 13.48
C GLN A 190 15.15 -7.28 13.73
N ALA A 191 14.16 -6.62 14.36
CA ALA A 191 12.83 -7.20 14.55
C ALA A 191 12.15 -7.58 13.24
N LEU A 192 12.27 -6.75 12.19
CA LEU A 192 11.73 -7.06 10.87
C LEU A 192 12.37 -8.31 10.26
N LEU A 193 13.69 -8.43 10.36
CA LEU A 193 14.41 -9.61 9.85
C LEU A 193 14.06 -10.87 10.64
N LEU A 194 14.00 -10.75 11.97
CA LEU A 194 13.81 -11.90 12.86
C LEU A 194 12.37 -12.41 12.95
N THR A 195 11.39 -11.60 12.56
CA THR A 195 9.96 -11.98 12.63
C THR A 195 9.31 -12.11 11.27
N GLY A 196 9.90 -11.51 10.24
CA GLY A 196 9.25 -11.39 8.95
C GLY A 196 7.95 -10.59 8.96
N ALA A 197 7.70 -9.77 9.99
CA ALA A 197 6.51 -8.92 10.09
C ALA A 197 6.48 -7.85 8.98
N ARG A 198 5.27 -7.35 8.66
CA ARG A 198 5.18 -6.19 7.76
C ARG A 198 5.73 -4.95 8.45
N PRO A 199 6.45 -4.06 7.73
CA PRO A 199 7.04 -2.86 8.34
C PRO A 199 6.02 -2.00 9.10
N THR A 200 4.82 -1.85 8.57
CA THR A 200 3.77 -1.06 9.22
C THR A 200 3.17 -1.72 10.47
N GLU A 201 3.10 -3.05 10.51
CA GLU A 201 2.66 -3.80 11.69
C GLU A 201 3.68 -3.64 12.82
N MET A 202 4.95 -3.91 12.53
CA MET A 202 6.02 -3.78 13.51
C MET A 202 6.15 -2.34 14.04
N ALA A 203 6.05 -1.31 13.18
CA ALA A 203 6.11 0.08 13.61
C ALA A 203 4.91 0.50 14.49
N ARG A 204 3.81 -0.25 14.48
CA ARG A 204 2.60 -0.05 15.29
C ARG A 204 2.53 -0.94 16.53
N LEU A 205 3.56 -1.71 16.83
CA LEU A 205 3.63 -2.52 18.04
C LEU A 205 3.62 -1.62 19.27
N ARG A 206 2.70 -1.90 20.21
CA ARG A 206 2.59 -1.20 21.49
C ARG A 206 3.16 -2.04 22.62
N TRP A 207 3.52 -1.38 23.70
CA TRP A 207 3.97 -2.10 24.91
C TRP A 207 2.89 -3.02 25.46
N VAL A 208 1.63 -2.65 25.35
CA VAL A 208 0.48 -3.49 25.79
C VAL A 208 0.25 -4.71 24.91
N ASP A 209 0.82 -4.76 23.71
CA ASP A 209 0.75 -5.89 22.79
C ASP A 209 1.82 -6.97 23.11
N LEU A 210 2.69 -6.73 24.10
CA LEU A 210 3.70 -7.68 24.58
C LEU A 210 3.19 -8.44 25.78
N ASP A 211 3.04 -9.76 25.65
CA ASP A 211 2.76 -10.63 26.78
C ASP A 211 4.06 -11.29 27.28
N LEU A 212 4.59 -10.75 28.37
CA LEU A 212 5.83 -11.22 28.96
C LEU A 212 5.65 -12.52 29.79
N ARG A 213 4.40 -12.86 30.12
CA ARG A 213 4.09 -14.13 30.83
C ARG A 213 4.21 -15.31 29.86
N TRP A 214 3.68 -15.14 28.65
CA TRP A 214 3.68 -16.16 27.61
C TRP A 214 4.78 -15.97 26.58
N ASN A 215 5.63 -14.93 26.73
CA ASN A 215 6.65 -14.55 25.75
C ASN A 215 6.10 -14.51 24.34
N SER A 216 5.08 -13.68 24.15
CA SER A 216 4.42 -13.48 22.86
C SER A 216 4.20 -12.00 22.58
N MET A 217 3.90 -11.69 21.34
CA MET A 217 3.49 -10.36 20.91
C MET A 217 2.35 -10.44 19.91
N THR A 218 1.40 -9.50 20.00
CA THR A 218 0.28 -9.37 19.08
C THR A 218 0.60 -8.35 18.00
N LEU A 219 0.66 -8.79 16.76
CA LEU A 219 0.82 -7.92 15.59
C LEU A 219 -0.55 -7.63 14.98
N ARG A 220 -0.91 -6.35 14.93
CA ARG A 220 -2.24 -5.89 14.47
C ARG A 220 -2.24 -5.61 12.97
N ASP A 221 -3.14 -6.24 12.23
CA ASP A 221 -3.36 -6.01 10.81
C ASP A 221 -4.82 -5.63 10.54
N LYS A 222 -5.04 -4.50 9.84
CA LYS A 222 -6.38 -4.01 9.51
C LYS A 222 -7.15 -4.91 8.52
N VAL A 223 -6.43 -5.67 7.70
CA VAL A 223 -7.00 -6.44 6.58
C VAL A 223 -7.14 -7.92 6.92
N GLU A 224 -6.12 -8.47 7.59
CA GLU A 224 -6.02 -9.91 7.83
C GLU A 224 -6.36 -10.29 9.28
N GLY A 225 -6.56 -9.30 10.14
CA GLY A 225 -6.82 -9.48 11.57
C GLY A 225 -5.53 -9.57 12.39
N ASP A 226 -5.68 -9.50 13.70
CA ASP A 226 -4.58 -9.57 14.65
C ASP A 226 -4.02 -10.99 14.72
N ARG A 227 -2.71 -11.14 14.91
CA ARG A 227 -2.05 -12.42 15.11
C ARG A 227 -1.08 -12.37 16.28
N GLU A 228 -1.05 -13.42 17.02
CA GLU A 228 -0.09 -13.65 18.08
C GLU A 228 1.09 -14.46 17.53
N ILE A 229 2.31 -13.97 17.78
CA ILE A 229 3.56 -14.66 17.44
C ILE A 229 4.49 -14.72 18.67
N PRO A 230 5.39 -15.68 18.74
CA PRO A 230 6.34 -15.77 19.84
C PRO A 230 7.27 -14.56 19.88
N LEU A 231 7.52 -14.04 21.07
CA LEU A 231 8.60 -13.12 21.36
C LEU A 231 9.85 -13.96 21.68
N THR A 232 10.76 -14.02 20.72
CA THR A 232 11.97 -14.85 20.81
C THR A 232 13.01 -14.25 21.74
N PRO A 233 13.93 -15.03 22.34
CA PRO A 233 14.83 -14.59 23.40
C PRO A 233 15.70 -13.38 23.05
N TYR A 234 16.37 -13.38 21.87
CA TYR A 234 17.22 -12.28 21.46
C TYR A 234 16.39 -11.02 21.17
N LEU A 235 15.26 -11.16 20.48
CA LEU A 235 14.37 -10.04 20.21
C LEU A 235 13.77 -9.48 21.49
N SER A 236 13.39 -10.32 22.46
CA SER A 236 12.92 -9.91 23.78
C SER A 236 13.95 -9.05 24.51
N GLN A 237 15.21 -9.45 24.46
CA GLN A 237 16.32 -8.69 25.07
C GLN A 237 16.48 -7.32 24.38
N LEU A 238 16.48 -7.27 23.05
CA LEU A 238 16.60 -6.02 22.32
C LEU A 238 15.47 -5.04 22.65
N ILE A 239 14.23 -5.53 22.70
CA ILE A 239 13.05 -4.73 23.06
C ILE A 239 13.14 -4.25 24.51
N GLY A 240 13.62 -5.09 25.43
CA GLY A 240 13.78 -4.74 26.83
C GLY A 240 14.71 -3.56 27.09
N TRP A 241 15.66 -3.31 26.21
CA TRP A 241 16.58 -2.17 26.28
C TRP A 241 16.04 -0.89 25.68
N LEU A 242 14.87 -0.92 25.03
CA LEU A 242 14.30 0.26 24.41
C LEU A 242 13.71 1.22 25.46
N PRO A 243 13.86 2.54 25.27
CA PRO A 243 13.25 3.53 26.16
C PRO A 243 11.73 3.57 25.95
N ARG A 244 10.96 3.46 27.02
CA ARG A 244 9.50 3.61 27.01
C ARG A 244 9.10 5.08 27.03
N ARG A 245 9.11 5.74 25.86
CA ARG A 245 8.79 7.17 25.72
C ARG A 245 7.29 7.45 25.62
N ASN A 246 6.55 6.50 25.04
CA ASN A 246 5.10 6.57 24.81
C ASN A 246 4.54 5.14 24.66
N GLU A 247 3.33 5.01 24.15
CA GLU A 247 2.66 3.71 23.94
C GLU A 247 3.37 2.77 22.95
N TRP A 248 4.20 3.31 22.04
CA TRP A 248 4.83 2.55 20.96
C TRP A 248 6.18 1.96 21.39
N VAL A 249 6.39 0.68 21.10
CA VAL A 249 7.69 0.02 21.30
C VAL A 249 8.75 0.71 20.43
N PHE A 250 8.42 0.98 19.17
CA PHE A 250 9.30 1.68 18.23
C PHE A 250 8.93 3.17 18.17
N SER A 251 9.17 3.86 19.26
CA SER A 251 8.84 5.27 19.42
C SER A 251 9.79 6.20 18.63
N SER A 252 9.26 7.37 18.22
CA SER A 252 10.04 8.45 17.60
C SER A 252 9.71 9.78 18.25
N PRO A 253 10.70 10.52 18.79
CA PRO A 253 10.47 11.82 19.40
C PRO A 253 10.18 12.92 18.37
N THR A 254 10.50 12.70 17.09
CA THR A 254 10.39 13.71 16.02
C THR A 254 9.20 13.49 15.10
N ALA A 255 8.57 12.33 15.14
CA ALA A 255 7.41 12.03 14.32
C ALA A 255 6.13 12.45 15.05
N GLU A 256 5.24 13.18 14.38
CA GLU A 256 3.94 13.59 14.90
C GLU A 256 3.11 12.40 15.42
N SER A 257 3.22 11.25 14.79
CA SER A 257 2.56 10.02 15.22
C SER A 257 3.17 9.37 16.47
N GLY A 258 4.25 9.91 17.03
CA GLY A 258 4.98 9.35 18.17
C GLY A 258 5.72 8.04 17.88
N ARG A 259 5.60 7.45 16.69
CA ARG A 259 6.20 6.17 16.29
C ARG A 259 7.16 6.33 15.12
N LEU A 260 8.01 5.33 14.93
CA LEU A 260 8.98 5.29 13.83
C LEU A 260 8.28 5.29 12.46
N THR A 261 8.67 6.20 11.57
CA THR A 261 8.04 6.37 10.25
C THR A 261 9.01 6.25 9.06
N ASP A 262 10.28 6.58 9.22
CA ASP A 262 11.26 6.68 8.11
C ASP A 262 12.45 5.71 8.27
N ALA A 263 12.13 4.42 8.37
CA ALA A 263 13.17 3.40 8.48
C ALA A 263 13.83 3.05 7.13
N ASN A 264 13.10 3.21 6.02
CA ASN A 264 13.60 2.79 4.71
C ASN A 264 14.82 3.58 4.26
N HIS A 265 14.81 4.90 4.43
CA HIS A 265 15.93 5.75 4.05
C HIS A 265 17.18 5.44 4.89
N ARG A 266 17.00 5.28 6.20
CA ARG A 266 18.13 4.93 7.10
C ARG A 266 18.71 3.56 6.76
N HIS A 267 17.87 2.53 6.57
CA HIS A 267 18.31 1.20 6.18
C HIS A 267 19.09 1.22 4.86
N THR A 268 18.55 1.86 3.82
CA THR A 268 19.22 1.98 2.52
C THR A 268 20.59 2.65 2.65
N ARG A 269 20.70 3.72 3.46
CA ARG A 269 21.97 4.41 3.69
C ARG A 269 22.97 3.53 4.44
N THR A 270 22.52 2.78 5.44
CA THR A 270 23.35 1.85 6.21
C THR A 270 23.89 0.74 5.32
N LEU A 271 23.06 0.10 4.49
CA LEU A 271 23.48 -0.92 3.55
C LEU A 271 24.54 -0.40 2.56
N LYS A 272 24.30 0.79 2.01
CA LYS A 272 25.25 1.43 1.08
C LYS A 272 26.61 1.70 1.73
N ALA A 273 26.62 2.18 2.98
CA ALA A 273 27.84 2.44 3.72
C ALA A 273 28.64 1.14 4.02
N ALA A 274 27.93 0.03 4.23
CA ALA A 274 28.53 -1.30 4.46
C ALA A 274 28.88 -2.05 3.16
N GLY A 275 28.67 -1.47 1.98
CA GLY A 275 28.93 -2.15 0.70
C GLY A 275 27.97 -3.31 0.41
N LEU A 276 26.84 -3.38 1.12
CA LEU A 276 25.86 -4.45 0.96
C LEU A 276 24.86 -4.16 -0.17
N PRO A 277 24.33 -5.21 -0.83
CA PRO A 277 23.27 -5.07 -1.81
C PRO A 277 22.04 -4.38 -1.22
N HIS A 278 21.28 -3.66 -2.06
CA HIS A 278 20.05 -3.00 -1.63
C HIS A 278 18.97 -4.03 -1.28
N VAL A 279 18.55 -4.04 -0.04
CA VAL A 279 17.43 -4.84 0.46
C VAL A 279 16.38 -3.87 1.05
N THR A 280 15.15 -3.97 0.58
CA THR A 280 14.04 -3.15 1.11
C THR A 280 13.58 -3.66 2.48
N LEU A 281 12.77 -2.87 3.21
CA LEU A 281 12.15 -3.37 4.46
C LEU A 281 11.25 -4.60 4.21
N HIS A 282 10.57 -4.66 3.06
CA HIS A 282 9.86 -5.88 2.64
C HIS A 282 10.83 -6.99 2.20
N GLY A 283 12.04 -6.65 1.78
CA GLY A 283 13.14 -7.60 1.56
C GLY A 283 13.54 -8.32 2.84
N LEU A 284 13.56 -7.63 4.00
CA LEU A 284 13.81 -8.28 5.30
C LEU A 284 12.76 -9.35 5.61
N ARG A 285 11.48 -9.07 5.31
CA ARG A 285 10.42 -10.07 5.45
C ARG A 285 10.60 -11.26 4.50
N ARG A 286 11.03 -11.01 3.24
CA ARG A 286 11.37 -12.11 2.32
C ARG A 286 12.58 -12.90 2.83
N SER A 287 13.57 -12.21 3.39
CA SER A 287 14.75 -12.83 3.99
C SER A 287 14.39 -13.79 5.12
N PHE A 288 13.45 -13.41 6.02
CA PHE A 288 12.96 -14.31 7.06
C PHE A 288 12.43 -15.63 6.46
N GLY A 289 11.59 -15.54 5.41
CA GLY A 289 11.07 -16.72 4.72
C GLY A 289 12.18 -17.59 4.11
N THR A 290 13.12 -16.97 3.39
CA THR A 290 14.25 -17.69 2.77
C THR A 290 15.19 -18.31 3.83
N LEU A 291 15.53 -17.56 4.87
CA LEU A 291 16.44 -18.01 5.92
C LEU A 291 15.84 -19.12 6.80
N SER A 292 14.52 -19.18 6.91
CA SER A 292 13.84 -20.22 7.67
C SER A 292 13.99 -21.62 7.06
N GLU A 293 14.30 -21.70 5.76
CA GLU A 293 14.52 -22.98 5.07
C GLU A 293 15.83 -23.66 5.52
N TRP A 294 16.84 -22.89 5.95
CA TRP A 294 18.09 -23.45 6.48
C TRP A 294 17.92 -24.27 7.76
N VAL A 295 16.82 -24.09 8.45
CA VAL A 295 16.47 -24.87 9.63
C VAL A 295 15.32 -25.86 9.39
N GLU A 296 14.95 -26.04 8.11
CA GLU A 296 13.87 -26.93 7.66
C GLU A 296 12.52 -26.60 8.29
N CYS A 297 12.27 -25.30 8.53
CA CYS A 297 11.02 -24.86 9.14
C CYS A 297 9.84 -25.12 8.18
N PRO A 298 8.77 -25.80 8.62
CA PRO A 298 7.61 -26.03 7.79
C PRO A 298 7.02 -24.72 7.24
N VAL A 299 6.75 -24.65 5.92
CA VAL A 299 6.25 -23.46 5.22
C VAL A 299 5.00 -22.88 5.89
N GLY A 300 4.10 -23.73 6.39
CA GLY A 300 2.90 -23.28 7.09
C GLY A 300 3.19 -22.63 8.46
N VAL A 301 4.28 -22.98 9.14
CA VAL A 301 4.73 -22.27 10.36
C VAL A 301 5.23 -20.88 10.00
N VAL A 302 6.09 -20.78 8.99
CA VAL A 302 6.60 -19.51 8.47
C VAL A 302 5.45 -18.60 8.02
N ALA A 303 4.50 -19.16 7.27
CA ALA A 303 3.32 -18.43 6.81
C ALA A 303 2.48 -17.88 7.98
N GLN A 304 2.26 -18.67 9.03
CA GLN A 304 1.49 -18.24 10.20
C GLN A 304 2.23 -17.14 10.99
N ILE A 305 3.55 -17.27 11.22
CA ILE A 305 4.37 -16.24 11.88
C ILE A 305 4.32 -14.95 11.05
N GLN A 306 4.49 -15.03 9.75
CA GLN A 306 4.43 -13.87 8.86
C GLN A 306 3.01 -13.30 8.69
N GLY A 307 1.94 -14.04 8.98
CA GLY A 307 0.55 -13.65 8.72
C GLY A 307 0.22 -13.68 7.23
N HIS A 308 0.60 -14.75 6.54
CA HIS A 308 0.11 -15.05 5.21
C HIS A 308 -1.20 -15.83 5.31
N LYS A 309 -2.22 -15.43 4.57
CA LYS A 309 -3.44 -16.25 4.44
C LYS A 309 -3.10 -17.51 3.68
N PRO A 310 -3.41 -18.68 4.24
CA PRO A 310 -3.25 -19.93 3.52
C PRO A 310 -4.12 -19.94 2.26
N SER A 311 -3.55 -20.35 1.14
CA SER A 311 -4.28 -20.53 -0.12
C SER A 311 -5.07 -21.84 -0.16
N ALA A 312 -4.58 -22.87 0.53
CA ALA A 312 -5.23 -24.16 0.60
C ALA A 312 -6.35 -24.17 1.66
N LEU A 313 -7.51 -24.73 1.30
CA LEU A 313 -8.69 -24.80 2.16
C LEU A 313 -8.38 -25.52 3.49
N ALA A 314 -7.65 -26.63 3.43
CA ALA A 314 -7.26 -27.41 4.60
C ALA A 314 -6.38 -26.62 5.59
N GLU A 315 -5.42 -25.82 5.10
CA GLU A 315 -4.61 -24.95 5.96
C GLU A 315 -5.45 -23.83 6.56
N LYS A 316 -6.41 -23.28 5.82
CA LYS A 316 -7.26 -22.19 6.25
C LYS A 316 -8.22 -22.57 7.38
N HIS A 317 -8.79 -23.76 7.32
CA HIS A 317 -9.88 -24.15 8.20
C HIS A 317 -9.53 -25.22 9.25
N TYR A 318 -8.47 -26.01 9.04
CA TYR A 318 -8.18 -27.17 9.86
C TYR A 318 -6.80 -27.17 10.54
N ARG A 319 -5.92 -26.20 10.23
CA ARG A 319 -4.56 -26.17 10.76
C ARG A 319 -4.23 -24.82 11.39
N GLN A 320 -4.61 -24.64 12.64
CA GLN A 320 -4.12 -23.56 13.50
C GLN A 320 -3.04 -24.13 14.43
N ARG A 321 -1.81 -23.67 14.25
CA ARG A 321 -0.68 -24.15 15.05
C ARG A 321 -0.66 -23.42 16.40
N PRO A 322 -0.53 -24.15 17.53
CA PRO A 322 -0.44 -23.53 18.85
C PRO A 322 0.84 -22.69 18.97
N LEU A 323 0.80 -21.71 19.87
CA LEU A 323 1.90 -20.76 20.08
C LEU A 323 3.23 -21.46 20.43
N ASP A 324 3.21 -22.54 21.20
CA ASP A 324 4.42 -23.26 21.58
C ASP A 324 5.09 -23.97 20.39
N LEU A 325 4.31 -24.49 19.45
CA LEU A 325 4.88 -25.02 18.20
C LEU A 325 5.51 -23.91 17.35
N LEU A 326 4.86 -22.74 17.28
CA LEU A 326 5.47 -21.58 16.62
C LEU A 326 6.74 -21.14 17.34
N ARG A 327 6.75 -21.15 18.68
CA ARG A 327 7.89 -20.78 19.52
C ARG A 327 9.11 -21.67 19.27
N MET A 328 8.90 -22.98 19.24
CA MET A 328 9.94 -23.94 18.96
C MET A 328 10.67 -23.60 17.65
N TRP A 329 9.92 -23.40 16.57
CA TRP A 329 10.48 -23.08 15.26
C TRP A 329 11.05 -21.67 15.17
N HIS A 330 10.36 -20.69 15.70
CA HIS A 330 10.78 -19.28 15.65
C HIS A 330 12.09 -19.08 16.41
N THR A 331 12.23 -19.67 17.59
CA THR A 331 13.49 -19.67 18.37
C THR A 331 14.61 -20.39 17.63
N ARG A 332 14.32 -21.48 16.91
CA ARG A 332 15.31 -22.19 16.10
C ARG A 332 15.79 -21.32 14.92
N ILE A 333 14.88 -20.62 14.27
CA ILE A 333 15.21 -19.65 13.19
C ILE A 333 16.07 -18.52 13.75
N GLU A 334 15.64 -17.86 14.83
CA GLU A 334 16.38 -16.77 15.47
C GLU A 334 17.80 -17.23 15.83
N ARG A 335 17.93 -18.36 16.54
CA ARG A 335 19.23 -18.89 16.96
C ARG A 335 20.16 -19.15 15.79
N TRP A 336 19.62 -19.69 14.68
CA TRP A 336 20.40 -19.93 13.48
C TRP A 336 20.84 -18.60 12.82
N VAL A 337 19.94 -17.62 12.72
CA VAL A 337 20.24 -16.31 12.12
C VAL A 337 21.30 -15.57 12.92
N ILE A 338 21.14 -15.45 14.25
CA ILE A 338 22.12 -14.73 15.09
C ILE A 338 23.45 -15.46 15.20
N GLY A 339 23.45 -16.81 15.20
CA GLY A 339 24.67 -17.61 15.16
C GLY A 339 25.48 -17.38 13.88
N ASN A 340 24.83 -17.35 12.69
CA ASN A 340 25.49 -17.00 11.43
C ASN A 340 25.87 -15.50 11.33
N ALA A 341 25.29 -14.66 12.15
CA ALA A 341 25.70 -13.26 12.29
C ALA A 341 26.92 -13.06 13.22
N GLY A 342 27.44 -14.13 13.84
CA GLY A 342 28.54 -14.05 14.80
C GLY A 342 28.15 -13.36 16.12
N ILE A 343 26.86 -13.37 16.47
CA ILE A 343 26.39 -12.77 17.71
C ILE A 343 26.33 -13.84 18.80
N GLU A 344 27.20 -13.70 19.80
CA GLU A 344 27.13 -14.50 21.01
C GLU A 344 25.90 -14.07 21.82
N HIS A 345 24.87 -14.90 21.81
CA HIS A 345 23.72 -14.72 22.66
C HIS A 345 23.82 -15.72 23.80
N LEU A 346 24.19 -15.21 24.98
CA LEU A 346 24.23 -16.02 26.20
C LEU A 346 22.81 -16.56 26.46
N ASN A 347 22.70 -17.87 26.60
CA ASN A 347 21.46 -18.61 26.87
C ASN A 347 20.80 -18.24 28.21
N GLY A 348 20.62 -16.96 28.48
CA GLY A 348 20.01 -16.42 29.68
C GLY A 348 18.50 -16.22 29.52
N GLU A 349 17.73 -17.29 29.34
CA GLU A 349 16.25 -17.22 29.38
C GLU A 349 15.70 -16.53 30.65
N ARG A 350 16.48 -16.46 31.71
CA ARG A 350 16.08 -15.80 32.98
C ARG A 350 16.43 -14.32 33.08
N GLN A 351 17.49 -13.82 32.45
CA GLN A 351 17.93 -12.43 32.62
C GLN A 351 17.11 -11.42 31.80
N SER A 352 16.73 -11.77 30.58
CA SER A 352 15.94 -10.87 29.71
C SER A 352 14.53 -10.59 30.25
N LEU A 353 13.93 -11.56 30.93
CA LEU A 353 12.60 -11.40 31.56
C LEU A 353 12.65 -10.53 32.83
N GLN A 354 13.77 -10.51 33.57
CA GLN A 354 13.94 -9.66 34.73
C GLN A 354 14.06 -8.18 34.36
N LEU A 355 14.77 -7.85 33.27
CA LEU A 355 14.93 -6.47 32.79
C LEU A 355 13.60 -5.86 32.34
N LEU A 356 12.74 -6.62 31.67
CA LEU A 356 11.42 -6.14 31.27
C LEU A 356 10.43 -6.03 32.44
N ARG A 357 10.55 -6.88 33.47
CA ARG A 357 9.71 -6.86 34.68
C ARG A 357 10.09 -5.77 35.68
N GLY A 358 11.35 -5.34 35.69
CA GLY A 358 11.83 -4.29 36.59
C GLY A 358 11.51 -2.88 36.17
N GLN A 359 10.91 -2.68 34.98
CA GLN A 359 10.52 -1.36 34.43
C GLN A 359 8.99 -1.18 34.34
N ALA A 360 8.19 -2.10 34.89
CA ALA A 360 6.74 -2.05 34.91
C ALA A 360 6.20 -1.33 36.15
#